data_9a3dc8f562e6db6c8cd08ce606026f4a
#
_entry.id   9a3dc8f562e6db6c8cd08ce606026f4a
#
_cell.length_a   1.000
_cell.length_b   1.000
_cell.length_c   1.000
_cell.angle_alpha   90.00
_cell.angle_beta   90.00
_cell.angle_gamma   90.00
#
_symmetry.space_group_name_H-M   'P 1'
#
loop_
_entity.id
_entity.type
_entity.pdbx_description
1 polymer ?
#
loop_
_entity_poly.entity_id
_entity_poly.type
_entity_poly.pdbx_seq_one_letter_code
_entity_poly.pdbx_strand_id
1 'polypeptide(L)'
;MISQRCKIVVNNILQSFGVEAKDIMIGEILLKEKVPFFKLMQVDAALKETGLELVFDKKNQLVQQIKNIIFEIIYFSAEPLAVKFSCYLSNRLNYNYTYLASIFKKLNGITIEHFMISKKKKKVKSILVSEEMPLSEIAYRMNYSSVSHLSAQFKKVTGYNASEYKSLRINAYSDIPDKIAV
;
A
#
# COMPACT_ATOMS: atom_id res chain seq x y z
N MET A 1 20.51 11.64 18.93
CA MET A 1 19.86 12.15 20.17
C MET A 1 20.83 11.96 21.34
N ILE A 2 21.31 13.03 21.95
CA ILE A 2 22.38 12.95 22.96
C ILE A 2 21.92 13.51 24.33
N SER A 3 20.77 14.19 24.42
CA SER A 3 20.35 14.86 25.66
C SER A 3 18.84 14.82 25.90
N GLN A 4 18.42 15.14 27.12
CA GLN A 4 17.01 15.29 27.52
C GLN A 4 16.27 16.35 26.67
N ARG A 5 16.98 17.41 26.25
CA ARG A 5 16.41 18.44 25.35
C ARG A 5 15.97 17.85 24.01
N CYS A 6 16.78 16.93 23.44
CA CYS A 6 16.40 16.24 22.22
C CYS A 6 15.13 15.41 22.37
N LYS A 7 14.90 14.79 23.52
CA LYS A 7 13.68 14.02 23.79
C LYS A 7 12.43 14.93 23.79
N ILE A 8 12.53 16.11 24.38
CA ILE A 8 11.43 17.09 24.41
C ILE A 8 11.11 17.56 23.01
N VAL A 9 12.12 17.92 22.21
CA VAL A 9 11.96 18.34 20.82
C VAL A 9 11.28 17.23 19.99
N VAL A 10 11.79 16.01 20.09
CA VAL A 10 11.21 14.84 19.40
C VAL A 10 9.78 14.62 19.80
N ASN A 11 9.46 14.66 21.11
CA ASN A 11 8.08 14.47 21.56
C ASN A 11 7.12 15.55 21.04
N ASN A 12 7.54 16.82 21.04
CA ASN A 12 6.74 17.91 20.54
C ASN A 12 6.46 17.77 19.03
N ILE A 13 7.48 17.38 18.25
CA ILE A 13 7.33 17.12 16.82
C ILE A 13 6.39 15.93 16.57
N LEU A 14 6.54 14.82 17.28
CA LEU A 14 5.66 13.67 17.17
C LEU A 14 4.20 14.08 17.46
N GLN A 15 3.97 14.83 18.53
CA GLN A 15 2.64 15.30 18.91
C GLN A 15 2.03 16.24 17.85
N SER A 16 2.80 17.15 17.24
CA SER A 16 2.29 18.05 16.20
C SER A 16 1.80 17.30 14.95
N PHE A 17 2.33 16.11 14.70
CA PHE A 17 1.86 15.21 13.64
C PHE A 17 0.84 14.16 14.14
N GLY A 18 0.37 14.25 15.40
CA GLY A 18 -0.56 13.29 15.98
C GLY A 18 0.03 11.87 16.04
N VAL A 19 1.32 11.75 16.34
CA VAL A 19 2.02 10.47 16.54
C VAL A 19 2.31 10.31 18.04
N GLU A 20 1.77 9.26 18.63
CA GLU A 20 1.98 8.98 20.06
C GLU A 20 3.16 8.03 20.27
N ALA A 21 4.14 8.47 21.02
CA ALA A 21 5.22 7.62 21.51
C ALA A 21 4.79 6.92 22.81
N LYS A 22 5.11 5.62 22.91
CA LYS A 22 5.01 4.87 24.16
C LYS A 22 6.19 5.22 25.08
N ASP A 23 7.36 5.35 24.48
CA ASP A 23 8.60 5.75 25.16
C ASP A 23 9.57 6.42 24.19
N ILE A 24 10.39 7.33 24.71
CA ILE A 24 11.43 8.03 23.96
C ILE A 24 12.75 7.87 24.72
N MET A 25 13.58 6.97 24.22
CA MET A 25 14.92 6.72 24.71
C MET A 25 15.97 7.46 23.87
N ILE A 26 17.22 7.47 24.33
CA ILE A 26 18.32 8.03 23.55
C ILE A 26 18.58 7.14 22.33
N GLY A 27 18.33 7.70 21.13
CA GLY A 27 18.52 6.98 19.86
C GLY A 27 17.35 6.12 19.41
N GLU A 28 16.30 5.96 20.24
CA GLU A 28 15.16 5.11 19.90
C GLU A 28 13.83 5.73 20.33
N ILE A 29 12.81 5.55 19.49
CA ILE A 29 11.44 5.96 19.78
C ILE A 29 10.54 4.72 19.66
N LEU A 30 9.89 4.34 20.74
CA LEU A 30 8.89 3.30 20.74
C LEU A 30 7.52 3.92 20.52
N LEU A 31 6.88 3.63 19.37
CA LEU A 31 5.56 4.16 19.04
C LEU A 31 4.46 3.28 19.68
N LYS A 32 3.34 3.87 20.06
CA LYS A 32 2.16 3.14 20.58
C LYS A 32 1.49 2.31 19.48
N GLU A 33 1.44 2.85 18.27
CA GLU A 33 0.77 2.24 17.12
C GLU A 33 1.64 2.28 15.87
N LYS A 34 1.26 1.47 14.86
CA LYS A 34 1.93 1.51 13.55
C LYS A 34 1.57 2.80 12.83
N VAL A 35 2.55 3.65 12.64
CA VAL A 35 2.41 4.91 11.91
C VAL A 35 2.66 4.68 10.40
N PRO A 36 1.80 5.22 9.52
CA PRO A 36 2.01 5.15 8.08
C PRO A 36 3.35 5.79 7.67
N PHE A 37 4.03 5.21 6.69
CA PHE A 37 5.36 5.66 6.27
C PHE A 37 5.39 7.13 5.82
N PHE A 38 4.36 7.59 5.07
CA PHE A 38 4.28 8.99 4.65
C PHE A 38 4.29 9.96 5.85
N LYS A 39 3.63 9.58 6.95
CA LYS A 39 3.59 10.39 8.16
C LYS A 39 4.94 10.40 8.89
N LEU A 40 5.65 9.27 8.88
CA LEU A 40 7.03 9.21 9.39
C LEU A 40 7.98 10.07 8.56
N MET A 41 7.79 10.19 7.24
CA MET A 41 8.57 11.08 6.38
C MET A 41 8.32 12.56 6.71
N GLN A 42 7.08 12.94 7.05
CA GLN A 42 6.77 14.31 7.49
C GLN A 42 7.45 14.61 8.85
N VAL A 43 7.41 13.65 9.78
CA VAL A 43 8.11 13.76 11.06
C VAL A 43 9.63 13.86 10.85
N ASP A 44 10.21 13.08 9.93
CA ASP A 44 11.64 13.13 9.60
C ASP A 44 12.05 14.49 9.02
N ALA A 45 11.22 15.05 8.13
CA ALA A 45 11.46 16.38 7.58
C ALA A 45 11.50 17.46 8.68
N ALA A 46 10.53 17.44 9.59
CA ALA A 46 10.50 18.38 10.73
C ALA A 46 11.66 18.15 11.72
N LEU A 47 12.08 16.90 11.94
CA LEU A 47 13.23 16.59 12.77
C LEU A 47 14.53 17.12 12.16
N LYS A 48 14.69 17.04 10.84
CA LYS A 48 15.89 17.56 10.14
C LYS A 48 16.09 19.05 10.34
N GLU A 49 15.01 19.83 10.45
CA GLU A 49 15.10 21.26 10.77
C GLU A 49 15.73 21.51 12.15
N THR A 50 15.65 20.54 13.06
CA THR A 50 16.24 20.61 14.40
C THR A 50 17.62 19.91 14.51
N GLY A 51 18.17 19.47 13.38
CA GLY A 51 19.44 18.72 13.34
C GLY A 51 19.33 17.27 13.77
N LEU A 52 18.12 16.73 13.85
CA LEU A 52 17.84 15.31 14.13
C LEU A 52 17.31 14.65 12.87
N GLU A 53 17.48 13.33 12.76
CA GLU A 53 16.90 12.53 11.66
C GLU A 53 16.39 11.19 12.18
N LEU A 54 15.37 10.64 11.51
CA LEU A 54 14.93 9.27 11.78
C LEU A 54 15.86 8.29 11.05
N VAL A 55 16.53 7.44 11.83
CA VAL A 55 17.31 6.35 11.24
C VAL A 55 16.35 5.20 10.89
N PHE A 56 15.92 5.18 9.63
CA PHE A 56 15.14 4.06 9.13
C PHE A 56 16.06 2.86 8.85
N ASP A 57 15.69 1.69 9.33
CA ASP A 57 16.35 0.47 8.85
C ASP A 57 16.21 0.38 7.32
N LYS A 58 17.35 0.29 6.62
CA LYS A 58 17.41 0.19 5.14
C LYS A 58 16.47 -0.89 4.58
N LYS A 59 16.27 -1.98 5.33
CA LYS A 59 15.36 -3.06 4.92
C LYS A 59 13.90 -2.62 4.98
N ASN A 60 13.51 -1.88 6.02
CA ASN A 60 12.17 -1.31 6.14
C ASN A 60 11.91 -0.26 5.05
N GLN A 61 12.88 0.62 4.75
CA GLN A 61 12.78 1.56 3.63
C GLN A 61 12.57 0.83 2.30
N LEU A 62 13.35 -0.21 2.04
CA LEU A 62 13.26 -1.00 0.81
C LEU A 62 11.89 -1.68 0.67
N VAL A 63 11.34 -2.22 1.76
CA VAL A 63 9.99 -2.78 1.77
C VAL A 63 8.91 -1.73 1.49
N GLN A 64 9.06 -0.51 2.00
CA GLN A 64 8.13 0.58 1.68
C GLN A 64 8.23 1.02 0.23
N GLN A 65 9.43 1.09 -0.33
CA GLN A 65 9.64 1.37 -1.76
C GLN A 65 8.95 0.31 -2.64
N ILE A 66 9.08 -0.98 -2.30
CA ILE A 66 8.36 -2.07 -2.98
C ILE A 66 6.84 -1.85 -2.93
N LYS A 67 6.29 -1.54 -1.76
CA LYS A 67 4.85 -1.28 -1.60
C LYS A 67 4.39 -0.08 -2.41
N ASN A 68 5.16 1.01 -2.42
CA ASN A 68 4.85 2.21 -3.18
C ASN A 68 4.85 1.94 -4.69
N ILE A 69 5.84 1.20 -5.20
CA ILE A 69 5.90 0.80 -6.61
C ILE A 69 4.67 -0.07 -7.00
N ILE A 70 4.30 -1.03 -6.16
CA ILE A 70 3.11 -1.85 -6.40
C ILE A 70 1.85 -0.97 -6.42
N PHE A 71 1.76 -0.02 -5.51
CA PHE A 71 0.63 0.89 -5.44
C PHE A 71 0.56 1.79 -6.69
N GLU A 72 1.68 2.36 -7.11
CA GLU A 72 1.83 3.16 -8.31
C GLU A 72 1.33 2.39 -9.56
N ILE A 73 1.81 1.16 -9.74
CA ILE A 73 1.41 0.31 -10.87
C ILE A 73 -0.08 0.00 -10.87
N ILE A 74 -0.68 -0.28 -9.70
CA ILE A 74 -2.07 -0.73 -9.62
C ILE A 74 -3.06 0.44 -9.71
N TYR A 75 -2.72 1.61 -9.17
CA TYR A 75 -3.67 2.70 -9.01
C TYR A 75 -3.45 3.87 -9.98
N PHE A 76 -2.23 4.07 -10.45
CA PHE A 76 -1.87 5.23 -11.26
C PHE A 76 -1.35 4.89 -12.67
N SER A 77 -0.95 3.64 -12.93
CA SER A 77 -0.56 3.26 -14.28
C SER A 77 -1.81 3.07 -15.15
N ALA A 78 -1.84 3.76 -16.29
CA ALA A 78 -2.91 3.59 -17.28
C ALA A 78 -2.71 2.32 -18.14
N GLU A 79 -1.45 1.88 -18.29
CA GLU A 79 -1.08 0.75 -19.14
C GLU A 79 -0.42 -0.38 -18.36
N PRO A 80 -0.60 -1.63 -18.81
CA PRO A 80 0.11 -2.77 -18.25
C PRO A 80 1.63 -2.63 -18.39
N LEU A 81 2.38 -3.24 -17.48
CA LEU A 81 3.83 -3.30 -17.59
C LEU A 81 4.26 -4.06 -18.85
N ALA A 82 5.12 -3.46 -19.66
CA ALA A 82 5.70 -4.09 -20.85
C ALA A 82 6.68 -5.24 -20.54
N VAL A 83 7.17 -5.29 -19.31
CA VAL A 83 8.14 -6.29 -18.83
C VAL A 83 7.61 -7.04 -17.60
N LYS A 84 8.21 -8.20 -17.30
CA LYS A 84 7.86 -8.93 -16.08
C LYS A 84 8.06 -8.04 -14.84
N PHE A 85 7.10 -8.07 -13.94
CA PHE A 85 7.14 -7.27 -12.70
C PHE A 85 8.44 -7.47 -11.89
N SER A 86 8.97 -8.69 -11.83
CA SER A 86 10.23 -8.98 -11.15
C SER A 86 11.40 -8.22 -11.76
N CYS A 87 11.49 -8.15 -13.09
CA CYS A 87 12.52 -7.39 -13.80
C CYS A 87 12.34 -5.88 -13.57
N TYR A 88 11.10 -5.38 -13.67
CA TYR A 88 10.79 -3.98 -13.42
C TYR A 88 11.22 -3.55 -12.01
N LEU A 89 10.85 -4.36 -10.99
CA LEU A 89 11.16 -4.06 -9.60
C LEU A 89 12.67 -4.09 -9.34
N SER A 90 13.39 -5.09 -9.89
CA SER A 90 14.84 -5.21 -9.76
C SER A 90 15.58 -4.02 -10.37
N ASN A 91 15.18 -3.62 -11.56
CA ASN A 91 15.80 -2.47 -12.26
C ASN A 91 15.53 -1.15 -11.52
N ARG A 92 14.30 -0.96 -11.02
CA ARG A 92 13.92 0.30 -10.35
C ARG A 92 14.58 0.48 -8.98
N LEU A 93 14.84 -0.62 -8.28
CA LEU A 93 15.44 -0.60 -6.95
C LEU A 93 16.93 -0.93 -6.93
N ASN A 94 17.51 -1.35 -8.06
CA ASN A 94 18.90 -1.81 -8.19
C ASN A 94 19.28 -2.96 -7.24
N TYR A 95 18.31 -3.88 -7.02
CA TYR A 95 18.51 -5.08 -6.20
C TYR A 95 18.01 -6.33 -6.92
N ASN A 96 18.62 -7.46 -6.65
CA ASN A 96 18.14 -8.74 -7.15
C ASN A 96 16.74 -9.05 -6.57
N TYR A 97 15.83 -9.55 -7.43
CA TYR A 97 14.44 -9.86 -7.01
C TYR A 97 14.35 -10.86 -5.86
N THR A 98 15.21 -11.87 -5.85
CA THR A 98 15.24 -12.88 -4.78
C THR A 98 15.52 -12.22 -3.42
N TYR A 99 16.45 -11.27 -3.38
CA TYR A 99 16.74 -10.51 -2.17
C TYR A 99 15.55 -9.64 -1.74
N LEU A 100 14.93 -8.92 -2.68
CA LEU A 100 13.73 -8.12 -2.42
C LEU A 100 12.58 -8.97 -1.86
N ALA A 101 12.32 -10.13 -2.49
CA ALA A 101 11.28 -11.07 -2.07
C ALA A 101 11.54 -11.65 -0.68
N SER A 102 12.79 -11.99 -0.38
CA SER A 102 13.20 -12.51 0.94
C SER A 102 12.96 -11.48 2.05
N ILE A 103 13.45 -10.25 1.88
CA ILE A 103 13.25 -9.16 2.86
C ILE A 103 11.77 -8.85 3.03
N PHE A 104 11.03 -8.72 1.92
CA PHE A 104 9.61 -8.40 1.95
C PHE A 104 8.83 -9.46 2.73
N LYS A 105 9.06 -10.74 2.45
CA LYS A 105 8.41 -11.85 3.16
C LYS A 105 8.79 -11.86 4.63
N LYS A 106 10.06 -11.63 4.98
CA LYS A 106 10.53 -11.61 6.37
C LYS A 106 9.85 -10.52 7.19
N LEU A 107 9.65 -9.33 6.63
CA LEU A 107 9.09 -8.18 7.35
C LEU A 107 7.56 -8.06 7.29
N ASN A 108 6.91 -8.66 6.28
CA ASN A 108 5.45 -8.56 6.11
C ASN A 108 4.71 -9.89 6.31
N GLY A 109 5.40 -11.02 6.46
CA GLY A 109 4.79 -12.35 6.62
C GLY A 109 4.19 -12.95 5.33
N ILE A 110 4.10 -12.17 4.24
CA ILE A 110 3.54 -12.59 2.95
C ILE A 110 4.48 -12.26 1.80
N THR A 111 4.33 -12.95 0.67
CA THR A 111 5.17 -12.69 -0.51
C THR A 111 4.75 -11.40 -1.22
N ILE A 112 5.63 -10.86 -2.06
CA ILE A 112 5.35 -9.69 -2.93
C ILE A 112 4.16 -9.99 -3.84
N GLU A 113 4.08 -11.19 -4.42
CA GLU A 113 3.00 -11.62 -5.30
C GLU A 113 1.65 -11.64 -4.56
N HIS A 114 1.61 -12.23 -3.36
CA HIS A 114 0.40 -12.23 -2.53
C HIS A 114 -0.05 -10.81 -2.17
N PHE A 115 0.89 -9.95 -1.83
CA PHE A 115 0.59 -8.54 -1.54
C PHE A 115 0.01 -7.83 -2.77
N MET A 116 0.65 -8.00 -3.95
CA MET A 116 0.19 -7.41 -5.21
C MET A 116 -1.20 -7.92 -5.60
N ILE A 117 -1.44 -9.24 -5.52
CA ILE A 117 -2.76 -9.85 -5.77
C ILE A 117 -3.82 -9.25 -4.84
N SER A 118 -3.53 -9.10 -3.55
CA SER A 118 -4.47 -8.52 -2.59
C SER A 118 -4.85 -7.07 -2.92
N LYS A 119 -3.88 -6.27 -3.40
CA LYS A 119 -4.11 -4.88 -3.82
C LYS A 119 -4.89 -4.79 -5.12
N LYS A 120 -4.53 -5.62 -6.13
CA LYS A 120 -5.29 -5.73 -7.39
C LYS A 120 -6.77 -6.06 -7.13
N LYS A 121 -7.05 -7.03 -6.24
CA LYS A 121 -8.42 -7.39 -5.87
C LYS A 121 -9.21 -6.24 -5.27
N LYS A 122 -8.58 -5.45 -4.39
CA LYS A 122 -9.22 -4.26 -3.82
C LYS A 122 -9.57 -3.24 -4.91
N LYS A 123 -8.65 -2.99 -5.85
CA LYS A 123 -8.89 -2.09 -6.97
C LYS A 123 -9.98 -2.61 -7.91
N VAL A 124 -9.97 -3.91 -8.25
CA VAL A 124 -11.02 -4.53 -9.06
C VAL A 124 -12.40 -4.39 -8.39
N LYS A 125 -12.51 -4.66 -7.08
CA LYS A 125 -13.76 -4.44 -6.34
C LYS A 125 -14.24 -2.99 -6.44
N SER A 126 -13.34 -2.04 -6.28
CA SER A 126 -13.66 -0.61 -6.41
C SER A 126 -14.19 -0.29 -7.80
N ILE A 127 -13.49 -0.71 -8.87
CA ILE A 127 -13.92 -0.44 -10.26
C ILE A 127 -15.28 -1.07 -10.56
N LEU A 128 -15.51 -2.32 -10.14
CA LEU A 128 -16.79 -3.01 -10.36
C LEU A 128 -18.00 -2.32 -9.71
N VAL A 129 -17.75 -1.51 -8.68
CA VAL A 129 -18.81 -0.78 -7.96
C VAL A 129 -18.97 0.64 -8.49
N SER A 130 -17.87 1.33 -8.80
CA SER A 130 -17.87 2.77 -9.10
C SER A 130 -17.86 3.11 -10.59
N GLU A 131 -17.50 2.14 -11.45
CA GLU A 131 -17.30 2.40 -12.88
C GLU A 131 -18.09 1.40 -13.74
N GLU A 132 -18.74 1.88 -14.78
CA GLU A 132 -19.40 1.06 -15.81
C GLU A 132 -18.40 0.53 -16.84
N MET A 133 -17.29 -0.03 -16.37
CA MET A 133 -16.23 -0.54 -17.22
C MET A 133 -16.47 -2.00 -17.58
N PRO A 134 -16.27 -2.42 -18.85
CA PRO A 134 -16.35 -3.82 -19.25
C PRO A 134 -15.29 -4.67 -18.56
N LEU A 135 -15.61 -5.94 -18.25
CA LEU A 135 -14.67 -6.86 -17.61
C LEU A 135 -13.40 -7.11 -18.42
N SER A 136 -13.47 -7.01 -19.75
CA SER A 136 -12.33 -7.11 -20.66
C SER A 136 -11.33 -5.97 -20.42
N GLU A 137 -11.82 -4.76 -20.25
CA GLU A 137 -10.99 -3.59 -19.98
C GLU A 137 -10.39 -3.64 -18.58
N ILE A 138 -11.16 -4.09 -17.58
CA ILE A 138 -10.64 -4.31 -16.22
C ILE A 138 -9.52 -5.36 -16.24
N ALA A 139 -9.71 -6.46 -16.98
CA ALA A 139 -8.70 -7.50 -17.09
C ALA A 139 -7.41 -6.95 -17.73
N TYR A 140 -7.54 -6.17 -18.81
CA TYR A 140 -6.41 -5.53 -19.46
C TYR A 140 -5.68 -4.56 -18.52
N ARG A 141 -6.38 -3.57 -17.96
CA ARG A 141 -5.77 -2.56 -17.06
C ARG A 141 -5.11 -3.18 -15.82
N MET A 142 -5.69 -4.25 -15.29
CA MET A 142 -5.15 -4.95 -14.12
C MET A 142 -4.10 -6.01 -14.49
N ASN A 143 -3.71 -6.08 -15.77
CA ASN A 143 -2.72 -7.03 -16.27
C ASN A 143 -3.05 -8.48 -15.91
N TYR A 144 -4.29 -8.90 -16.20
CA TYR A 144 -4.71 -10.29 -16.21
C TYR A 144 -4.56 -10.86 -17.61
N SER A 145 -4.15 -12.11 -17.72
CA SER A 145 -3.99 -12.79 -19.02
C SER A 145 -5.31 -12.98 -19.78
N SER A 146 -6.45 -12.97 -19.07
CA SER A 146 -7.80 -13.09 -19.65
C SER A 146 -8.88 -12.67 -18.66
N VAL A 147 -10.09 -12.42 -19.17
CA VAL A 147 -11.29 -12.20 -18.35
C VAL A 147 -11.58 -13.41 -17.47
N SER A 148 -11.40 -14.62 -17.99
CA SER A 148 -11.58 -15.87 -17.24
C SER A 148 -10.61 -15.97 -16.07
N HIS A 149 -9.35 -15.56 -16.26
CA HIS A 149 -8.34 -15.51 -15.20
C HIS A 149 -8.73 -14.49 -14.11
N LEU A 150 -9.17 -13.29 -14.50
CA LEU A 150 -9.73 -12.30 -13.57
C LEU A 150 -10.88 -12.89 -12.76
N SER A 151 -11.90 -13.46 -13.43
CA SER A 151 -13.09 -14.01 -12.80
C SER A 151 -12.79 -15.16 -11.84
N ALA A 152 -11.92 -16.10 -12.25
CA ALA A 152 -11.51 -17.21 -11.40
C ALA A 152 -10.76 -16.74 -10.15
N GLN A 153 -9.84 -15.80 -10.30
CA GLN A 153 -9.07 -15.26 -9.17
C GLN A 153 -9.97 -14.40 -8.26
N PHE A 154 -10.91 -13.67 -8.82
CA PHE A 154 -11.89 -12.87 -8.07
C PHE A 154 -12.84 -13.77 -7.28
N LYS A 155 -13.39 -14.83 -7.89
CA LYS A 155 -14.27 -15.82 -7.24
C LYS A 155 -13.58 -16.53 -6.08
N LYS A 156 -12.32 -16.93 -6.24
CA LYS A 156 -11.53 -17.57 -5.17
C LYS A 156 -11.46 -16.76 -3.87
N VAL A 157 -11.67 -15.46 -3.93
CA VAL A 157 -11.51 -14.57 -2.78
C VAL A 157 -12.80 -13.97 -2.29
N THR A 158 -13.76 -13.73 -3.19
CA THR A 158 -15.03 -13.08 -2.85
C THR A 158 -16.17 -14.07 -2.70
N GLY A 159 -15.99 -15.30 -3.19
CA GLY A 159 -17.06 -16.29 -3.33
C GLY A 159 -17.90 -16.10 -4.60
N TYR A 160 -17.87 -14.93 -5.23
CA TYR A 160 -18.66 -14.56 -6.40
C TYR A 160 -17.77 -14.34 -7.62
N ASN A 161 -18.24 -14.65 -8.82
CA ASN A 161 -17.56 -14.20 -10.04
C ASN A 161 -17.75 -12.69 -10.22
N ALA A 162 -16.95 -12.06 -11.10
CA ALA A 162 -16.96 -10.61 -11.26
C ALA A 162 -18.31 -10.08 -11.76
N SER A 163 -19.01 -10.82 -12.63
CA SER A 163 -20.33 -10.45 -13.14
C SER A 163 -21.43 -10.55 -12.06
N GLU A 164 -21.44 -11.65 -11.30
CA GLU A 164 -22.34 -11.84 -10.15
C GLU A 164 -22.14 -10.73 -9.10
N TYR A 165 -20.88 -10.41 -8.80
CA TYR A 165 -20.56 -9.37 -7.83
C TYR A 165 -21.04 -7.98 -8.28
N LYS A 166 -20.90 -7.66 -9.59
CA LYS A 166 -21.41 -6.42 -10.17
C LYS A 166 -22.95 -6.36 -10.05
N SER A 167 -23.65 -7.45 -10.39
CA SER A 167 -25.12 -7.50 -10.31
C SER A 167 -25.64 -7.38 -8.88
N LEU A 168 -25.03 -8.06 -7.91
CA LEU A 168 -25.41 -8.00 -6.50
C LEU A 168 -25.27 -6.59 -5.92
N ARG A 169 -24.24 -5.84 -6.34
CA ARG A 169 -24.01 -4.47 -5.87
C ARG A 169 -24.93 -3.46 -6.52
N ILE A 170 -25.26 -3.60 -7.80
CA ILE A 170 -26.24 -2.76 -8.47
C ILE A 170 -27.59 -2.89 -7.75
N ASN A 171 -28.02 -4.10 -7.42
CA ASN A 171 -29.27 -4.33 -6.70
C ASN A 171 -29.24 -3.78 -5.25
N ALA A 172 -28.10 -3.88 -4.56
CA ALA A 172 -27.94 -3.32 -3.22
C ALA A 172 -27.90 -1.78 -3.18
N TYR A 173 -27.51 -1.12 -4.27
CA TYR A 173 -27.55 0.34 -4.39
C TYR A 173 -28.92 0.87 -4.86
N SER A 174 -29.69 0.09 -5.59
CA SER A 174 -31.07 0.45 -5.98
C SER A 174 -32.05 0.44 -4.81
N ASP A 175 -31.72 -0.24 -3.71
CA ASP A 175 -32.54 -0.29 -2.49
C ASP A 175 -32.16 0.75 -1.41
N ILE A 176 -31.19 1.62 -1.67
CA ILE A 176 -30.86 2.73 -0.76
C ILE A 176 -31.62 3.97 -1.27
N PRO A 177 -32.63 4.46 -0.54
CA PRO A 177 -33.29 5.71 -0.91
C PRO A 177 -32.28 6.87 -0.85
N ASP A 178 -32.36 7.76 -1.85
CA ASP A 178 -31.60 9.01 -1.97
C ASP A 178 -31.74 9.89 -0.71
N LYS A 179 -30.96 9.60 0.31
CA LYS A 179 -30.78 10.47 1.48
C LYS A 179 -29.33 10.38 1.95
N ILE A 180 -28.45 11.09 1.27
CA ILE A 180 -27.27 11.65 1.93
C ILE A 180 -27.42 13.16 1.85
N ALA A 181 -28.01 13.74 2.89
CA ALA A 181 -27.85 15.15 3.18
C ALA A 181 -26.42 15.41 3.65
N VAL A 182 -25.88 16.51 3.18
CA VAL A 182 -24.63 17.21 3.44
C VAL A 182 -24.12 17.11 4.88
#